data_14dc95603b68b9e797501e95bbb650ca
#
_entry.id   14dc95603b68b9e797501e95bbb650ca
#
_cell.length_a   1.000
_cell.length_b   1.000
_cell.length_c   1.000
_cell.angle_alpha   90.00
_cell.angle_beta   90.00
_cell.angle_gamma   90.00
#
_symmetry.space_group_name_H-M   'P 1'
#
loop_
_entity.id
_entity.type
_entity.pdbx_description
1 polymer ?
#
loop_
_entity_poly.entity_id
_entity_poly.type
_entity_poly.pdbx_seq_one_letter_code
_entity_poly.pdbx_strand_id
1 'polypeptide(L)'
;MKQAVAWLLAIVAWGSGLALADEGVPYARDFQKDAQAAREKNGVIVVMFSGAFCSYCETVLNEFLIPMSGNADYQSKMVIRKVETSSMLDLKDFRGRKVAHRKFAGDNGVRMVPTVMVFDSDGKLLTKPVVGLTTVDYYGHYLDQAINQGLEKVRSLPQNGLFSP
;
A
#
# COMPACT_ATOMS: atom_id res chain seq x y z
N MET A 1 24.83 -52.44 -38.13
CA MET A 1 25.39 -51.76 -36.95
C MET A 1 25.52 -50.29 -37.24
N LYS A 2 24.54 -49.48 -36.90
CA LYS A 2 24.63 -48.00 -36.85
C LYS A 2 23.53 -47.54 -35.89
N GLN A 3 23.95 -47.23 -34.65
CA GLN A 3 23.03 -46.68 -33.64
C GLN A 3 22.92 -45.17 -33.86
N ALA A 4 21.74 -44.70 -34.16
CA ALA A 4 21.40 -43.29 -34.19
C ALA A 4 20.90 -42.88 -32.80
N VAL A 5 21.75 -42.07 -32.11
CA VAL A 5 21.44 -41.46 -30.83
C VAL A 5 20.64 -40.19 -31.11
N ALA A 6 19.35 -40.24 -30.84
CA ALA A 6 18.45 -39.05 -30.91
C ALA A 6 18.60 -38.24 -29.65
N TRP A 7 19.16 -37.04 -29.76
CA TRP A 7 19.20 -36.03 -28.68
C TRP A 7 17.86 -35.29 -28.67
N LEU A 8 17.03 -35.60 -27.67
CA LEU A 8 15.85 -34.81 -27.36
C LEU A 8 16.26 -33.54 -26.59
N LEU A 9 16.29 -32.43 -27.29
CA LEU A 9 16.41 -31.11 -26.67
C LEU A 9 15.08 -30.74 -25.99
N ALA A 10 15.03 -30.88 -24.68
CA ALA A 10 13.94 -30.35 -23.85
C ALA A 10 14.08 -28.83 -23.75
N ILE A 11 13.32 -28.10 -24.55
CA ILE A 11 13.17 -26.64 -24.41
C ILE A 11 12.31 -26.38 -23.19
N VAL A 12 12.95 -26.02 -22.08
CA VAL A 12 12.27 -25.47 -20.89
C VAL A 12 11.87 -24.04 -21.24
N ALA A 13 10.63 -23.85 -21.68
CA ALA A 13 10.05 -22.52 -21.81
C ALA A 13 9.82 -21.93 -20.42
N TRP A 14 10.74 -21.09 -19.97
CA TRP A 14 10.49 -20.21 -18.84
C TRP A 14 9.47 -19.16 -19.28
N GLY A 15 8.23 -19.42 -18.95
CA GLY A 15 7.16 -18.44 -19.08
C GLY A 15 7.44 -17.30 -18.11
N SER A 16 8.11 -16.25 -18.56
CA SER A 16 8.14 -14.97 -17.87
C SER A 16 6.72 -14.41 -17.90
N GLY A 17 5.95 -14.68 -16.86
CA GLY A 17 4.69 -14.01 -16.63
C GLY A 17 4.97 -12.52 -16.49
N LEU A 18 4.68 -11.76 -17.54
CA LEU A 18 4.56 -10.31 -17.46
C LEU A 18 3.41 -10.02 -16.49
N ALA A 19 3.76 -9.79 -15.22
CA ALA A 19 2.83 -9.16 -14.29
C ALA A 19 2.55 -7.77 -14.88
N LEU A 20 1.34 -7.57 -15.40
CA LEU A 20 0.83 -6.25 -15.70
C LEU A 20 0.87 -5.49 -14.37
N ALA A 21 1.85 -4.60 -14.24
CA ALA A 21 1.87 -3.64 -13.14
C ALA A 21 0.57 -2.84 -13.27
N ASP A 22 -0.29 -2.92 -12.26
CA ASP A 22 -1.46 -2.06 -12.13
C ASP A 22 -0.92 -0.62 -12.10
N GLU A 23 -1.09 0.10 -13.23
CA GLU A 23 -0.61 1.49 -13.36
C GLU A 23 -1.41 2.36 -12.42
N GLY A 24 -1.02 2.39 -11.14
CA GLY A 24 -1.72 3.21 -10.17
C GLY A 24 -1.49 2.76 -8.72
N VAL A 25 -2.29 3.31 -7.83
CA VAL A 25 -2.35 2.87 -6.44
C VAL A 25 -3.35 1.73 -6.34
N PRO A 26 -2.91 0.49 -6.01
CA PRO A 26 -3.80 -0.67 -6.00
C PRO A 26 -4.82 -0.58 -4.87
N TYR A 27 -6.00 -1.16 -5.11
CA TYR A 27 -7.01 -1.32 -4.06
C TYR A 27 -6.51 -2.22 -2.94
N ALA A 28 -6.85 -1.86 -1.69
CA ALA A 28 -6.62 -2.71 -0.54
C ALA A 28 -7.38 -4.04 -0.69
N ARG A 29 -6.68 -5.15 -0.52
CA ARG A 29 -7.25 -6.51 -0.58
C ARG A 29 -6.97 -7.30 0.70
N ASP A 30 -5.75 -7.20 1.22
CA ASP A 30 -5.32 -7.96 2.39
C ASP A 30 -4.27 -7.17 3.18
N PHE A 31 -4.71 -6.49 4.23
CA PHE A 31 -3.81 -5.72 5.08
C PHE A 31 -2.87 -6.58 5.93
N GLN A 32 -3.10 -7.89 6.08
CA GLN A 32 -2.12 -8.76 6.74
C GLN A 32 -0.89 -8.99 5.84
N LYS A 33 -1.10 -9.16 4.51
CA LYS A 33 0.00 -9.22 3.55
C LYS A 33 0.73 -7.88 3.43
N ASP A 34 -0.01 -6.78 3.41
CA ASP A 34 0.56 -5.44 3.38
C ASP A 34 1.36 -5.14 4.66
N ALA A 35 0.89 -5.60 5.81
CA ALA A 35 1.58 -5.53 7.10
C ALA A 35 2.90 -6.29 7.09
N GLN A 36 2.92 -7.51 6.52
CA GLN A 36 4.15 -8.27 6.37
C GLN A 36 5.14 -7.53 5.48
N ALA A 37 4.72 -7.05 4.30
CA ALA A 37 5.56 -6.29 3.40
C ALA A 37 6.10 -4.98 4.03
N ALA A 38 5.31 -4.32 4.87
CA ALA A 38 5.75 -3.13 5.60
C ALA A 38 6.79 -3.48 6.69
N ARG A 39 6.63 -4.60 7.42
CA ARG A 39 7.63 -5.06 8.40
C ARG A 39 8.98 -5.36 7.74
N GLU A 40 8.98 -6.06 6.60
CA GLU A 40 10.20 -6.39 5.85
C GLU A 40 11.00 -5.15 5.45
N LYS A 41 10.32 -4.01 5.29
CA LYS A 41 10.92 -2.71 4.92
C LYS A 41 11.23 -1.81 6.12
N ASN A 42 10.88 -2.20 7.34
CA ASN A 42 10.79 -1.28 8.49
C ASN A 42 10.03 0.00 8.09
N GLY A 43 8.91 -0.20 7.42
CA GLY A 43 8.15 0.81 6.73
C GLY A 43 6.74 0.98 7.27
N VAL A 44 5.97 1.83 6.60
CA VAL A 44 4.60 2.17 6.95
C VAL A 44 3.60 1.73 5.87
N ILE A 45 2.32 1.70 6.22
CA ILE A 45 1.24 1.46 5.28
C ILE A 45 0.48 2.77 5.09
N VAL A 46 0.50 3.28 3.87
CA VAL A 46 -0.21 4.50 3.48
C VAL A 46 -1.52 4.10 2.82
N VAL A 47 -2.63 4.55 3.39
CA VAL A 47 -3.97 4.23 2.88
C VAL A 47 -4.67 5.51 2.46
N MET A 48 -4.98 5.60 1.17
CA MET A 48 -5.83 6.65 0.64
C MET A 48 -7.28 6.19 0.64
N PHE A 49 -8.12 6.94 1.31
CA PHE A 49 -9.57 6.80 1.25
C PHE A 49 -10.11 7.73 0.16
N SER A 50 -10.75 7.12 -0.83
CA SER A 50 -11.29 7.77 -2.03
C SER A 50 -12.80 7.57 -2.09
N GLY A 51 -13.49 8.40 -2.83
CA GLY A 51 -14.92 8.27 -3.11
C GLY A 51 -15.20 8.18 -4.62
N ALA A 52 -16.34 7.65 -4.98
CA ALA A 52 -16.80 7.66 -6.37
C ALA A 52 -17.00 9.12 -6.84
N PHE A 53 -16.60 9.40 -8.09
CA PHE A 53 -16.74 10.73 -8.72
C PHE A 53 -16.06 11.87 -7.96
N CYS A 54 -14.94 11.61 -7.29
CA CYS A 54 -14.21 12.56 -6.48
C CYS A 54 -13.03 13.17 -7.26
N SER A 55 -13.20 14.35 -7.86
CA SER A 55 -12.13 15.02 -8.62
C SER A 55 -10.89 15.34 -7.78
N TYR A 56 -11.06 15.75 -6.53
CA TYR A 56 -9.93 15.95 -5.61
C TYR A 56 -9.18 14.66 -5.31
N CYS A 57 -9.88 13.52 -5.30
CA CYS A 57 -9.24 12.21 -5.12
C CYS A 57 -8.38 11.85 -6.34
N GLU A 58 -8.87 12.14 -7.55
CA GLU A 58 -8.10 11.94 -8.79
C GLU A 58 -6.84 12.82 -8.81
N THR A 59 -6.94 14.08 -8.39
CA THR A 59 -5.78 14.97 -8.26
C THR A 59 -4.75 14.37 -7.28
N VAL A 60 -5.18 13.96 -6.09
CA VAL A 60 -4.27 13.35 -5.08
C VAL A 60 -3.62 12.06 -5.59
N LEU A 61 -4.37 11.23 -6.30
CA LEU A 61 -3.84 10.01 -6.91
C LEU A 61 -2.81 10.33 -7.98
N ASN A 62 -3.18 11.13 -8.98
CA ASN A 62 -2.39 11.33 -10.19
C ASN A 62 -1.15 12.20 -9.94
N GLU A 63 -1.27 13.25 -9.13
CA GLU A 63 -0.18 14.21 -8.93
C GLU A 63 0.78 13.81 -7.79
N PHE A 64 0.32 12.97 -6.84
CA PHE A 64 1.14 12.64 -5.68
C PHE A 64 1.34 11.13 -5.49
N LEU A 65 0.26 10.37 -5.31
CA LEU A 65 0.39 9.00 -4.83
C LEU A 65 0.88 8.02 -5.90
N ILE A 66 0.50 8.20 -7.16
CA ILE A 66 1.01 7.39 -8.28
C ILE A 66 2.50 7.66 -8.51
N PRO A 67 2.97 8.92 -8.62
CA PRO A 67 4.40 9.21 -8.68
C PRO A 67 5.19 8.67 -7.47
N MET A 68 4.66 8.79 -6.25
CA MET A 68 5.29 8.20 -5.06
C MET A 68 5.36 6.67 -5.17
N SER A 69 4.31 6.02 -5.65
CA SER A 69 4.28 4.55 -5.78
C SER A 69 5.30 4.03 -6.80
N GLY A 70 5.61 4.81 -7.83
CA GLY A 70 6.62 4.50 -8.84
C GLY A 70 8.07 4.83 -8.42
N ASN A 71 8.27 5.58 -7.34
CA ASN A 71 9.59 6.02 -6.90
C ASN A 71 10.23 5.00 -5.95
N ALA A 72 11.47 4.58 -6.24
CA ALA A 72 12.21 3.58 -5.48
C ALA A 72 12.40 3.95 -4.00
N ASP A 73 12.61 5.25 -3.69
CA ASP A 73 12.78 5.71 -2.30
C ASP A 73 11.51 5.49 -1.47
N TYR A 74 10.34 5.71 -2.06
CA TYR A 74 9.06 5.44 -1.39
C TYR A 74 8.76 3.94 -1.33
N GLN A 75 9.02 3.21 -2.41
CA GLN A 75 8.84 1.75 -2.43
C GLN A 75 9.66 1.03 -1.37
N SER A 76 10.84 1.56 -1.03
CA SER A 76 11.72 0.99 0.00
C SER A 76 11.20 1.16 1.43
N LYS A 77 10.25 2.07 1.67
CA LYS A 77 9.84 2.50 3.01
C LYS A 77 8.33 2.47 3.27
N MET A 78 7.52 2.21 2.25
CA MET A 78 6.06 2.14 2.44
C MET A 78 5.38 1.12 1.54
N VAL A 79 4.19 0.72 1.97
CA VAL A 79 3.18 0.04 1.16
C VAL A 79 2.02 1.01 0.98
N ILE A 80 1.54 1.20 -0.24
CA ILE A 80 0.47 2.15 -0.52
C ILE A 80 -0.77 1.43 -1.06
N ARG A 81 -1.97 1.79 -0.56
CA ARG A 81 -3.25 1.19 -0.94
C ARG A 81 -4.35 2.24 -1.05
N LYS A 82 -5.34 1.93 -1.88
CA LYS A 82 -6.57 2.72 -2.02
C LYS A 82 -7.77 1.97 -1.44
N VAL A 83 -8.60 2.66 -0.67
CA VAL A 83 -9.88 2.18 -0.14
C VAL A 83 -10.99 3.08 -0.67
N GLU A 84 -11.97 2.49 -1.36
CA GLU A 84 -13.12 3.21 -1.88
C GLU A 84 -14.24 3.24 -0.83
N THR A 85 -14.56 4.44 -0.33
CA THR A 85 -15.44 4.62 0.85
C THR A 85 -16.89 4.21 0.63
N SER A 86 -17.36 4.12 -0.61
CA SER A 86 -18.71 3.68 -0.97
C SER A 86 -18.76 2.21 -1.41
N SER A 87 -17.61 1.57 -1.62
CA SER A 87 -17.52 0.25 -2.23
C SER A 87 -17.85 -0.89 -1.26
N MET A 88 -18.52 -1.90 -1.81
CA MET A 88 -18.79 -3.17 -1.15
C MET A 88 -17.71 -4.22 -1.43
N LEU A 89 -16.64 -3.86 -2.14
CA LEU A 89 -15.49 -4.74 -2.33
C LEU A 89 -14.94 -5.21 -0.98
N ASP A 90 -14.67 -6.50 -0.90
CA ASP A 90 -14.11 -7.10 0.31
C ASP A 90 -12.59 -6.83 0.40
N LEU A 91 -12.15 -6.59 1.61
CA LEU A 91 -10.75 -6.63 2.01
C LEU A 91 -10.61 -7.43 3.32
N LYS A 92 -9.40 -7.91 3.59
CA LYS A 92 -9.02 -8.45 4.89
C LYS A 92 -8.34 -7.33 5.69
N ASP A 93 -8.92 -6.98 6.85
CA ASP A 93 -8.36 -5.93 7.70
C ASP A 93 -7.06 -6.38 8.42
N PHE A 94 -6.46 -5.50 9.21
CA PHE A 94 -5.23 -5.79 9.97
C PHE A 94 -5.37 -6.97 10.95
N ARG A 95 -6.60 -7.25 11.40
CA ARG A 95 -6.93 -8.37 12.31
C ARG A 95 -7.33 -9.65 11.56
N GLY A 96 -7.24 -9.64 10.22
CA GLY A 96 -7.62 -10.78 9.38
C GLY A 96 -9.12 -10.93 9.15
N ARG A 97 -9.96 -9.99 9.59
CA ARG A 97 -11.40 -10.03 9.39
C ARG A 97 -11.74 -9.59 7.97
N LYS A 98 -12.64 -10.32 7.32
CA LYS A 98 -13.18 -9.94 6.02
C LYS A 98 -14.23 -8.84 6.22
N VAL A 99 -13.98 -7.66 5.64
CA VAL A 99 -14.87 -6.50 5.74
C VAL A 99 -14.96 -5.79 4.40
N ALA A 100 -16.07 -5.11 4.14
CA ALA A 100 -16.19 -4.26 2.95
C ALA A 100 -15.33 -2.98 3.11
N HIS A 101 -14.83 -2.42 2.00
CA HIS A 101 -14.11 -1.15 1.97
C HIS A 101 -14.87 -0.05 2.71
N ARG A 102 -16.18 0.07 2.48
CA ARG A 102 -17.05 1.03 3.16
C ARG A 102 -17.00 0.88 4.67
N LYS A 103 -17.06 -0.37 5.16
CA LYS A 103 -17.01 -0.63 6.60
C LYS A 103 -15.64 -0.29 7.17
N PHE A 104 -14.56 -0.66 6.48
CA PHE A 104 -13.20 -0.33 6.90
C PHE A 104 -12.99 1.20 7.00
N ALA A 105 -13.48 1.95 6.01
CA ALA A 105 -13.44 3.42 6.06
C ALA A 105 -14.22 3.99 7.25
N GLY A 106 -15.43 3.48 7.51
CA GLY A 106 -16.25 3.88 8.65
C GLY A 106 -15.61 3.56 10.00
N ASP A 107 -15.03 2.36 10.14
CA ASP A 107 -14.32 1.93 11.36
C ASP A 107 -13.09 2.81 11.65
N ASN A 108 -12.46 3.39 10.62
CA ASN A 108 -11.36 4.35 10.75
C ASN A 108 -11.81 5.82 10.86
N GLY A 109 -13.11 6.06 10.98
CA GLY A 109 -13.68 7.41 11.19
C GLY A 109 -13.58 8.33 9.97
N VAL A 110 -13.41 7.79 8.76
CA VAL A 110 -13.35 8.59 7.54
C VAL A 110 -14.71 9.21 7.24
N ARG A 111 -14.77 10.54 7.21
CA ARG A 111 -15.99 11.32 6.94
C ARG A 111 -15.89 12.20 5.71
N MET A 112 -14.69 12.37 5.18
CA MET A 112 -14.39 13.20 4.02
C MET A 112 -13.39 12.50 3.13
N VAL A 113 -13.44 12.72 1.85
CA VAL A 113 -12.47 12.25 0.86
C VAL A 113 -11.94 13.42 0.03
N PRO A 114 -10.69 13.37 -0.43
CA PRO A 114 -9.68 12.37 -0.10
C PRO A 114 -9.25 12.47 1.37
N THR A 115 -8.92 11.34 1.97
CA THR A 115 -8.23 11.27 3.27
C THR A 115 -7.09 10.28 3.14
N VAL A 116 -5.88 10.68 3.56
CA VAL A 116 -4.72 9.79 3.59
C VAL A 116 -4.33 9.54 5.05
N MET A 117 -4.17 8.26 5.39
CA MET A 117 -3.78 7.80 6.71
C MET A 117 -2.52 6.96 6.64
N VAL A 118 -1.67 7.07 7.65
CA VAL A 118 -0.41 6.32 7.78
C VAL A 118 -0.51 5.39 8.97
N PHE A 119 -0.40 4.09 8.71
CA PHE A 119 -0.52 3.02 9.71
C PHE A 119 0.81 2.29 9.89
N ASP A 120 0.99 1.70 11.08
CA ASP A 120 1.99 0.66 11.28
C ASP A 120 1.48 -0.71 10.80
N SER A 121 2.31 -1.72 10.94
CA SER A 121 1.99 -3.10 10.57
C SER A 121 0.92 -3.77 11.46
N ASP A 122 0.55 -3.18 12.57
CA ASP A 122 -0.50 -3.68 13.46
C ASP A 122 -1.84 -2.94 13.24
N GLY A 123 -1.85 -1.99 12.31
CA GLY A 123 -3.02 -1.19 11.97
C GLY A 123 -3.26 -0.03 12.91
N LYS A 124 -2.26 0.37 13.69
CA LYS A 124 -2.33 1.56 14.53
C LYS A 124 -2.04 2.81 13.68
N LEU A 125 -2.88 3.80 13.79
CA LEU A 125 -2.69 5.10 13.15
C LEU A 125 -1.46 5.81 13.77
N LEU A 126 -0.50 6.15 12.92
CA LEU A 126 0.78 6.72 13.36
C LEU A 126 0.77 8.26 13.43
N THR A 127 0.03 8.90 12.54
CA THR A 127 0.03 10.37 12.39
C THR A 127 -1.39 10.89 12.27
N LYS A 128 -1.55 12.21 12.36
CA LYS A 128 -2.83 12.82 12.03
C LYS A 128 -3.17 12.55 10.56
N PRO A 129 -4.42 12.20 10.22
CA PRO A 129 -4.84 12.06 8.83
C PRO A 129 -4.63 13.34 8.03
N VAL A 130 -4.22 13.20 6.77
CA VAL A 130 -4.24 14.31 5.79
C VAL A 130 -5.61 14.30 5.13
N VAL A 131 -6.43 15.28 5.49
CA VAL A 131 -7.87 15.34 5.11
C VAL A 131 -8.12 16.41 4.07
N GLY A 132 -8.80 16.05 3.00
CA GLY A 132 -9.13 16.95 1.90
C GLY A 132 -7.91 17.29 1.03
N LEU A 133 -8.11 18.18 0.06
CA LEU A 133 -7.06 18.80 -0.75
C LEU A 133 -7.26 20.31 -0.64
N THR A 134 -6.61 20.95 0.31
CA THR A 134 -6.78 22.40 0.55
C THR A 134 -5.89 23.25 -0.33
N THR A 135 -4.64 22.83 -0.54
CA THR A 135 -3.66 23.57 -1.35
C THR A 135 -2.76 22.57 -2.07
N VAL A 136 -2.91 22.48 -3.40
CA VAL A 136 -2.16 21.52 -4.22
C VAL A 136 -0.66 21.70 -4.05
N ASP A 137 -0.15 22.93 -4.08
CA ASP A 137 1.29 23.24 -4.01
C ASP A 137 1.99 22.72 -2.76
N TYR A 138 1.25 22.59 -1.65
CA TYR A 138 1.81 22.12 -0.38
C TYR A 138 1.39 20.69 -0.01
N TYR A 139 0.51 20.07 -0.77
CA TYR A 139 -0.06 18.78 -0.41
C TYR A 139 1.00 17.67 -0.34
N GLY A 140 1.93 17.66 -1.30
CA GLY A 140 3.06 16.73 -1.29
C GLY A 140 3.89 16.83 -0.02
N HIS A 141 4.14 18.07 0.46
CA HIS A 141 4.85 18.28 1.73
C HIS A 141 4.11 17.69 2.93
N TYR A 142 2.79 17.83 2.99
CA TYR A 142 2.01 17.24 4.10
C TYR A 142 2.02 15.71 4.05
N LEU A 143 1.98 15.11 2.86
CA LEU A 143 2.14 13.67 2.69
C LEU A 143 3.51 13.19 3.16
N ASP A 144 4.57 13.83 2.69
CA ASP A 144 5.95 13.52 3.10
C ASP A 144 6.13 13.64 4.60
N GLN A 145 5.63 14.70 5.19
CA GLN A 145 5.70 14.91 6.63
C GLN A 145 4.99 13.79 7.39
N ALA A 146 3.77 13.41 6.97
CA ALA A 146 3.03 12.33 7.61
C ALA A 146 3.76 10.99 7.47
N ILE A 147 4.27 10.66 6.28
CA ILE A 147 5.01 9.43 6.02
C ILE A 147 6.29 9.38 6.87
N ASN A 148 7.09 10.44 6.87
CA ASN A 148 8.36 10.50 7.59
C ASN A 148 8.15 10.44 9.11
N GLN A 149 7.17 11.15 9.67
CA GLN A 149 6.81 11.04 11.09
C GLN A 149 6.33 9.61 11.45
N GLY A 150 5.59 8.97 10.56
CA GLY A 150 5.20 7.57 10.73
C GLY A 150 6.40 6.63 10.76
N LEU A 151 7.34 6.81 9.82
CA LEU A 151 8.58 6.04 9.74
C LEU A 151 9.46 6.21 10.99
N GLU A 152 9.61 7.42 11.50
CA GLU A 152 10.33 7.68 12.75
C GLU A 152 9.73 6.87 13.90
N LYS A 153 8.41 6.86 14.03
CA LYS A 153 7.73 6.09 15.08
C LYS A 153 7.92 4.58 14.94
N VAL A 154 7.84 4.03 13.72
CA VAL A 154 8.07 2.59 13.48
C VAL A 154 9.51 2.22 13.78
N ARG A 155 10.47 3.04 13.38
CA ARG A 155 11.90 2.75 13.51
C ARG A 155 12.46 3.05 14.91
N SER A 156 11.80 3.88 15.69
CA SER A 156 12.18 4.17 17.09
C SER A 156 11.66 3.15 18.09
N LEU A 157 10.70 2.30 17.70
CA LEU A 157 10.25 1.19 18.56
C LEU A 157 11.37 0.15 18.67
N PRO A 158 11.72 -0.30 19.89
CA PRO A 158 12.69 -1.37 20.04
C PRO A 158 12.19 -2.61 19.30
N GLN A 159 13.03 -3.16 18.43
CA GLN A 159 12.79 -4.41 17.68
C GLN A 159 12.85 -5.59 18.64
N ASN A 160 12.00 -5.62 19.66
CA ASN A 160 11.96 -6.69 20.65
C ASN A 160 11.31 -7.93 20.03
N GLY A 161 12.11 -8.80 19.42
CA GLY A 161 11.59 -10.10 18.97
C GLY A 161 12.48 -10.98 18.11
N LEU A 162 13.72 -10.59 17.78
CA LEU A 162 14.56 -11.42 16.90
C LEU A 162 15.87 -11.95 17.52
N PHE A 163 16.09 -11.72 18.80
CA PHE A 163 17.21 -12.36 19.53
C PHE A 163 16.73 -12.86 20.88
N SER A 164 16.17 -14.08 20.89
CA SER A 164 16.25 -14.99 22.01
C SER A 164 17.15 -16.13 21.58
N PRO A 165 18.22 -16.43 22.34
CA PRO A 165 19.13 -17.54 22.08
C PRO A 165 18.47 -18.91 22.29
#